data_fc8335295280a10657fe98d70d324aae
#
_entry.id   fc8335295280a10657fe98d70d324aae
#
_cell.length_a   1.000
_cell.length_b   1.000
_cell.length_c   1.000
_cell.angle_alpha   90.00
_cell.angle_beta   90.00
_cell.angle_gamma   90.00
#
_symmetry.space_group_name_H-M   'P 1'
#
loop_
_entity.id
_entity.type
_entity.pdbx_description
1 polymer ?
#
loop_
_entity_poly.entity_id
_entity_poly.type
_entity_poly.pdbx_seq_one_letter_code
_entity_poly.pdbx_strand_id
1 'polypeptide(L)'
;MAKAGVLTTSDYLPIEAFERLLEGLHRDKKYVWELFCSIAFATALRVSDVRSTRWMDVLGKDDFFKKEKKTKKTRHISLDTTVRDRISELYVIMGSPDKNQPVICNKKTEASFTTQYINRTLKKFRVKYQLPIKAFSTHTFRKTFGRYIYDSAQDKTEALVLLNRIFNHTSIETTMVYIGLRQDDMDKAYRSIKFKSYDEAISV
;
A
#
# COMPACT_ATOMS: atom_id res chain seq x y z
N MET A 1 9.34 -19.46 3.56
CA MET A 1 8.05 -19.33 2.84
C MET A 1 6.95 -19.11 3.88
N ALA A 2 6.11 -18.11 3.73
CA ALA A 2 4.94 -17.97 4.61
C ALA A 2 3.98 -19.14 4.33
N LYS A 3 3.50 -19.82 5.39
CA LYS A 3 2.52 -20.90 5.27
C LYS A 3 1.26 -20.35 4.57
N ALA A 4 0.68 -21.13 3.65
CA ALA A 4 -0.59 -20.80 3.03
C ALA A 4 -1.65 -20.59 4.13
N GLY A 5 -2.38 -19.47 4.09
CA GLY A 5 -3.42 -19.12 5.06
C GLY A 5 -2.98 -18.27 6.25
N VAL A 6 -1.68 -17.98 6.43
CA VAL A 6 -1.25 -17.03 7.47
C VAL A 6 -1.45 -15.61 6.95
N LEU A 7 -2.39 -14.89 7.55
CA LEU A 7 -2.59 -13.44 7.33
C LEU A 7 -1.29 -12.70 7.63
N THR A 8 -0.90 -11.81 6.74
CA THR A 8 0.27 -10.98 6.98
C THR A 8 0.03 -10.12 8.21
N THR A 9 1.00 -10.06 9.12
CA THR A 9 0.95 -9.24 10.35
C THR A 9 1.03 -7.73 10.08
N SER A 10 1.12 -7.32 8.81
CA SER A 10 1.20 -5.91 8.42
C SER A 10 -0.13 -5.20 8.64
N ASP A 11 -0.05 -3.98 9.14
CA ASP A 11 -1.22 -3.09 9.23
C ASP A 11 -1.44 -2.35 7.91
N TYR A 12 -2.64 -1.77 7.70
CA TYR A 12 -2.83 -0.70 6.73
C TYR A 12 -2.38 0.62 7.34
N LEU A 13 -1.98 1.58 6.50
CA LEU A 13 -1.59 2.91 6.93
C LEU A 13 -2.75 3.89 6.64
N PRO A 14 -3.25 4.68 7.62
CA PRO A 14 -4.21 5.73 7.33
C PRO A 14 -3.71 6.66 6.23
N ILE A 15 -4.62 7.15 5.38
CA ILE A 15 -4.21 7.89 4.17
C ILE A 15 -3.42 9.16 4.50
N GLU A 16 -3.81 9.88 5.54
CA GLU A 16 -3.10 11.09 5.99
C GLU A 16 -1.69 10.77 6.50
N ALA A 17 -1.50 9.58 7.09
CA ALA A 17 -0.18 9.12 7.51
C ALA A 17 0.68 8.65 6.31
N PHE A 18 0.04 8.12 5.27
CA PHE A 18 0.70 7.80 4.01
C PHE A 18 1.19 9.07 3.29
N GLU A 19 0.37 10.10 3.21
CA GLU A 19 0.74 11.39 2.62
C GLU A 19 1.91 12.02 3.38
N ARG A 20 1.85 12.09 4.72
CA ARG A 20 2.98 12.57 5.54
C ARG A 20 4.26 11.74 5.35
N LEU A 21 4.12 10.42 5.11
CA LEU A 21 5.28 9.58 4.77
C LEU A 21 5.91 10.03 3.45
N LEU A 22 5.12 10.25 2.40
CA LEU A 22 5.63 10.70 1.11
C LEU A 22 6.32 12.07 1.22
N GLU A 23 5.71 13.04 1.90
CA GLU A 23 6.29 14.35 2.18
C GLU A 23 7.61 14.23 2.94
N GLY A 24 7.65 13.40 3.98
CA GLY A 24 8.85 13.14 4.75
C GLY A 24 9.97 12.50 3.92
N LEU A 25 9.65 11.57 3.04
CA LEU A 25 10.60 10.94 2.13
C LEU A 25 11.14 11.95 1.10
N HIS A 26 10.27 12.81 0.56
CA HIS A 26 10.65 13.88 -0.38
C HIS A 26 11.60 14.87 0.28
N ARG A 27 11.22 15.44 1.43
CA ARG A 27 12.04 16.38 2.22
C ARG A 27 13.41 15.80 2.55
N ASP A 28 13.47 14.52 2.87
CA ASP A 28 14.71 13.82 3.20
C ASP A 28 15.48 13.31 1.97
N LYS A 29 15.07 13.70 0.76
CA LYS A 29 15.66 13.31 -0.52
C LYS A 29 15.76 11.79 -0.70
N LYS A 30 14.78 11.04 -0.16
CA LYS A 30 14.67 9.59 -0.29
C LYS A 30 13.82 9.19 -1.49
N TYR A 31 14.08 9.78 -2.64
CA TYR A 31 13.26 9.75 -3.86
C TYR A 31 12.96 8.33 -4.37
N VAL A 32 13.92 7.40 -4.33
CA VAL A 32 13.67 6.00 -4.71
C VAL A 32 12.64 5.33 -3.78
N TRP A 33 12.59 5.72 -2.51
CA TRP A 33 11.63 5.19 -1.55
C TRP A 33 10.27 5.85 -1.66
N GLU A 34 10.23 7.14 -1.96
CA GLU A 34 9.02 7.86 -2.30
C GLU A 34 8.36 7.24 -3.54
N LEU A 35 9.14 7.00 -4.59
CA LEU A 35 8.68 6.32 -5.81
C LEU A 35 8.16 4.90 -5.51
N PHE A 36 8.89 4.14 -4.68
CA PHE A 36 8.45 2.81 -4.26
C PHE A 36 7.09 2.86 -3.56
N CYS A 37 6.92 3.74 -2.58
CA CYS A 37 5.68 3.89 -1.83
C CYS A 37 4.52 4.31 -2.74
N SER A 38 4.75 5.28 -3.62
CA SER A 38 3.75 5.78 -4.58
C SER A 38 3.28 4.69 -5.54
N ILE A 39 4.20 3.98 -6.20
CA ILE A 39 3.84 2.90 -7.13
C ILE A 39 3.19 1.73 -6.38
N ALA A 40 3.72 1.32 -5.24
CA ALA A 40 3.18 0.20 -4.48
C ALA A 40 1.75 0.46 -3.99
N PHE A 41 1.45 1.70 -3.58
CA PHE A 41 0.10 2.12 -3.21
C PHE A 41 -0.80 2.24 -4.44
N ALA A 42 -0.46 3.07 -5.41
CA ALA A 42 -1.32 3.37 -6.56
C ALA A 42 -1.68 2.14 -7.41
N THR A 43 -0.80 1.14 -7.48
CA THR A 43 -1.02 -0.06 -8.29
C THR A 43 -1.52 -1.25 -7.50
N ALA A 44 -1.39 -1.24 -6.19
CA ALA A 44 -1.62 -2.39 -5.31
C ALA A 44 -0.91 -3.67 -5.79
N LEU A 45 0.22 -3.57 -6.48
CA LEU A 45 1.01 -4.71 -6.93
C LEU A 45 1.73 -5.39 -5.75
N ARG A 46 2.01 -6.69 -5.91
CA ARG A 46 2.91 -7.38 -4.97
C ARG A 46 4.34 -6.84 -5.12
N VAL A 47 5.11 -6.88 -4.04
CA VAL A 47 6.50 -6.37 -4.05
C VAL A 47 7.36 -6.99 -5.16
N SER A 48 7.15 -8.26 -5.50
CA SER A 48 7.86 -8.92 -6.61
C SER A 48 7.60 -8.25 -7.95
N ASP A 49 6.37 -7.72 -8.12
CA ASP A 49 5.91 -7.13 -9.37
C ASP A 49 6.31 -5.66 -9.44
N VAL A 50 6.22 -4.92 -8.32
CA VAL A 50 6.79 -3.56 -8.20
C VAL A 50 8.30 -3.57 -8.51
N ARG A 51 9.05 -4.50 -7.91
CA ARG A 51 10.49 -4.63 -8.13
C ARG A 51 10.89 -4.93 -9.57
N SER A 52 10.02 -5.54 -10.35
CA SER A 52 10.27 -5.85 -11.76
C SER A 52 9.65 -4.84 -12.72
N THR A 53 9.07 -3.76 -12.22
CA THR A 53 8.58 -2.66 -13.05
C THR A 53 9.78 -1.79 -13.47
N ARG A 54 9.84 -1.46 -14.76
CA ARG A 54 10.88 -0.60 -15.34
C ARG A 54 10.31 0.79 -15.59
N TRP A 55 11.17 1.76 -15.78
CA TRP A 55 10.74 3.10 -16.13
C TRP A 55 9.92 3.14 -17.41
N MET A 56 10.32 2.37 -18.44
CA MET A 56 9.58 2.26 -19.69
C MET A 56 8.15 1.74 -19.53
N ASP A 57 7.87 1.02 -18.44
CA ASP A 57 6.54 0.47 -18.19
C ASP A 57 5.57 1.55 -17.71
N VAL A 58 6.04 2.58 -16.99
CA VAL A 58 5.19 3.54 -16.26
C VAL A 58 5.42 5.00 -16.62
N LEU A 59 6.59 5.38 -17.13
CA LEU A 59 6.93 6.77 -17.42
C LEU A 59 6.12 7.32 -18.59
N GLY A 60 5.33 8.38 -18.36
CA GLY A 60 4.47 9.00 -19.37
C GLY A 60 3.34 8.11 -19.85
N LYS A 61 2.94 7.10 -19.08
CA LYS A 61 1.86 6.17 -19.42
C LYS A 61 0.60 6.47 -18.63
N ASP A 62 -0.55 6.48 -19.30
CA ASP A 62 -1.87 6.54 -18.68
C ASP A 62 -2.25 5.21 -18.03
N ASP A 63 -1.74 4.12 -18.63
CA ASP A 63 -1.93 2.76 -18.15
C ASP A 63 -0.77 1.85 -18.56
N PHE A 64 -0.70 0.69 -17.96
CA PHE A 64 0.24 -0.36 -18.37
C PHE A 64 -0.25 -1.76 -18.01
N PHE A 65 0.31 -2.76 -18.70
CA PHE A 65 0.02 -4.16 -18.44
C PHE A 65 1.13 -4.81 -17.64
N LYS A 66 0.76 -5.48 -16.55
CA LYS A 66 1.71 -6.20 -15.69
C LYS A 66 1.35 -7.67 -15.56
N LYS A 67 2.22 -8.56 -16.07
CA LYS A 67 2.14 -10.00 -15.80
C LYS A 67 2.65 -10.27 -14.40
N GLU A 68 1.75 -10.62 -13.50
CA GLU A 68 2.09 -10.89 -12.09
C GLU A 68 2.90 -12.19 -11.96
N LYS A 69 3.99 -12.14 -11.20
CA LYS A 69 4.89 -13.30 -11.01
C LYS A 69 4.22 -14.49 -10.31
N LYS A 70 3.37 -14.19 -9.30
CA LYS A 70 2.73 -15.23 -8.49
C LYS A 70 1.54 -15.90 -9.21
N THR A 71 0.66 -15.10 -9.80
CA THR A 71 -0.60 -15.59 -10.39
C THR A 71 -0.50 -15.91 -11.87
N LYS A 72 0.57 -15.44 -12.54
CA LYS A 72 0.79 -15.50 -13.99
C LYS A 72 -0.27 -14.74 -14.82
N LYS A 73 -1.24 -14.09 -14.17
CA LYS A 73 -2.27 -13.29 -14.82
C LYS A 73 -1.71 -11.93 -15.22
N THR A 74 -2.16 -11.40 -16.35
CA THR A 74 -1.88 -10.03 -16.77
C THR A 74 -2.93 -9.10 -16.18
N ARG A 75 -2.49 -8.04 -15.49
CA ARG A 75 -3.35 -6.96 -15.02
C ARG A 75 -3.15 -5.74 -15.88
N HIS A 76 -4.25 -5.12 -16.26
CA HIS A 76 -4.31 -3.75 -16.77
C HIS A 76 -4.41 -2.80 -15.57
N ILE A 77 -3.56 -1.79 -15.50
CA ILE A 77 -3.45 -0.84 -14.39
C ILE A 77 -3.48 0.55 -14.98
N SER A 78 -4.51 1.32 -14.67
CA SER A 78 -4.62 2.73 -15.02
C SER A 78 -3.98 3.59 -13.92
N LEU A 79 -3.31 4.65 -14.32
CA LEU A 79 -2.65 5.59 -13.42
C LEU A 79 -3.37 6.93 -13.44
N ASP A 80 -3.73 7.44 -12.28
CA ASP A 80 -4.24 8.80 -12.14
C ASP A 80 -3.18 9.82 -12.55
N THR A 81 -3.62 11.00 -13.04
CA THR A 81 -2.74 12.08 -13.48
C THR A 81 -1.73 12.47 -12.41
N THR A 82 -2.16 12.60 -11.16
CA THR A 82 -1.27 13.00 -10.05
C THR A 82 -0.18 11.97 -9.77
N VAL A 83 -0.48 10.68 -9.96
CA VAL A 83 0.51 9.59 -9.84
C VAL A 83 1.52 9.65 -11.00
N ARG A 84 1.06 9.91 -12.22
CA ARG A 84 1.92 10.05 -13.40
C ARG A 84 2.87 11.23 -13.28
N ASP A 85 2.34 12.37 -12.84
CA ASP A 85 3.11 13.59 -12.63
C ASP A 85 4.20 13.35 -11.57
N ARG A 86 3.85 12.70 -10.46
CA ARG A 86 4.81 12.31 -9.42
C ARG A 86 5.89 11.38 -9.95
N ILE A 87 5.55 10.38 -10.75
CA ILE A 87 6.52 9.47 -11.38
C ILE A 87 7.46 10.25 -12.29
N SER A 88 6.93 11.18 -13.09
CA SER A 88 7.70 12.00 -14.03
C SER A 88 8.63 12.99 -13.32
N GLU A 89 8.14 13.64 -12.26
CA GLU A 89 8.94 14.52 -11.41
C GLU A 89 10.12 13.76 -10.77
N LEU A 90 9.82 12.61 -10.14
CA LEU A 90 10.85 11.80 -9.51
C LEU A 90 11.86 11.24 -10.52
N TYR A 91 11.44 10.92 -11.74
CA TYR A 91 12.34 10.51 -12.81
C TYR A 91 13.39 11.58 -13.10
N VAL A 92 12.96 12.84 -13.26
CA VAL A 92 13.85 13.99 -13.51
C VAL A 92 14.77 14.24 -12.31
N ILE A 93 14.22 14.31 -11.10
CA ILE A 93 14.98 14.52 -9.85
C ILE A 93 16.05 13.44 -9.64
N MET A 94 15.77 12.20 -10.03
CA MET A 94 16.70 11.07 -9.90
C MET A 94 17.77 11.06 -10.98
N GLY A 95 17.77 12.01 -11.93
CA GLY A 95 18.77 12.19 -12.99
C GLY A 95 18.44 11.43 -14.26
N SER A 96 17.15 11.23 -14.56
CA SER A 96 16.64 10.60 -15.78
C SER A 96 17.34 9.27 -16.12
N PRO A 97 17.24 8.26 -15.25
CA PRO A 97 17.94 6.98 -15.44
C PRO A 97 17.49 6.27 -16.72
N ASP A 98 18.25 5.27 -17.19
CA ASP A 98 17.86 4.47 -18.35
C ASP A 98 16.46 3.88 -18.16
N LYS A 99 15.61 4.01 -19.19
CA LYS A 99 14.21 3.56 -19.14
C LYS A 99 14.06 2.03 -18.99
N ASN A 100 15.10 1.27 -19.32
CA ASN A 100 15.12 -0.18 -19.13
C ASN A 100 15.45 -0.59 -17.67
N GLN A 101 15.98 0.33 -16.84
CA GLN A 101 16.28 0.05 -15.46
C GLN A 101 15.00 -0.19 -14.63
N PRO A 102 15.04 -1.03 -13.58
CA PRO A 102 13.98 -1.12 -12.61
C PRO A 102 13.76 0.24 -11.92
N VAL A 103 12.49 0.64 -11.74
CA VAL A 103 12.16 1.89 -11.02
C VAL A 103 12.68 1.89 -9.57
N ILE A 104 12.89 0.70 -8.99
CA ILE A 104 13.33 0.51 -7.62
C ILE A 104 14.64 -0.27 -7.62
N CYS A 105 15.74 0.43 -7.67
CA CYS A 105 17.08 -0.17 -7.72
C CYS A 105 18.10 0.62 -6.90
N ASN A 106 19.23 0.00 -6.68
CA ASN A 106 20.41 0.65 -6.15
C ASN A 106 21.07 1.47 -7.27
N LYS A 107 21.24 2.78 -7.06
CA LYS A 107 21.79 3.70 -8.06
C LYS A 107 23.21 3.30 -8.56
N LYS A 108 24.00 2.61 -7.72
CA LYS A 108 25.39 2.23 -8.10
C LYS A 108 25.44 0.92 -8.87
N THR A 109 24.61 -0.06 -8.49
CA THR A 109 24.65 -1.42 -9.05
C THR A 109 23.54 -1.69 -10.05
N GLU A 110 22.57 -0.75 -10.16
CA GLU A 110 21.35 -0.87 -10.98
C GLU A 110 20.49 -2.10 -10.66
N ALA A 111 20.89 -2.88 -9.66
CA ALA A 111 20.18 -4.06 -9.22
C ALA A 111 18.94 -3.69 -8.38
N SER A 112 17.80 -4.31 -8.69
CA SER A 112 16.58 -4.14 -7.90
C SER A 112 16.80 -4.58 -6.46
N PHE A 113 16.31 -3.80 -5.48
CA PHE A 113 16.40 -4.14 -4.06
C PHE A 113 15.74 -5.48 -3.75
N THR A 114 16.31 -6.23 -2.80
CA THR A 114 15.68 -7.46 -2.30
C THR A 114 14.46 -7.14 -1.43
N THR A 115 13.49 -8.05 -1.36
CA THR A 115 12.32 -7.89 -0.49
C THR A 115 12.71 -7.72 0.98
N GLN A 116 13.75 -8.43 1.43
CA GLN A 116 14.28 -8.34 2.78
C GLN A 116 14.84 -6.93 3.06
N TYR A 117 15.61 -6.38 2.13
CA TYR A 117 16.15 -5.02 2.25
C TYR A 117 15.03 -3.98 2.30
N ILE A 118 14.02 -4.11 1.42
CA ILE A 118 12.85 -3.22 1.42
C ILE A 118 12.15 -3.26 2.78
N ASN A 119 11.79 -4.45 3.27
CA ASN A 119 11.09 -4.59 4.55
C ASN A 119 11.91 -4.05 5.73
N ARG A 120 13.23 -4.27 5.74
CA ARG A 120 14.12 -3.70 6.76
C ARG A 120 14.12 -2.18 6.73
N THR A 121 14.13 -1.58 5.55
CA THR A 121 14.08 -0.12 5.38
C THR A 121 12.73 0.45 5.78
N LEU A 122 11.63 -0.18 5.41
CA LEU A 122 10.29 0.23 5.83
C LEU A 122 10.14 0.24 7.37
N LYS A 123 10.68 -0.77 8.07
CA LYS A 123 10.69 -0.78 9.54
C LYS A 123 11.43 0.44 10.12
N LYS A 124 12.54 0.86 9.50
CA LYS A 124 13.25 2.09 9.91
C LYS A 124 12.41 3.34 9.66
N PHE A 125 11.72 3.40 8.51
CA PHE A 125 10.84 4.53 8.19
C PHE A 125 9.64 4.63 9.13
N ARG A 126 9.08 3.49 9.57
CA ARG A 126 8.02 3.49 10.58
C ARG A 126 8.42 4.29 11.83
N VAL A 127 9.62 4.06 12.32
CA VAL A 127 10.16 4.76 13.50
C VAL A 127 10.48 6.21 13.16
N LYS A 128 11.22 6.45 12.07
CA LYS A 128 11.68 7.79 11.68
C LYS A 128 10.52 8.77 11.43
N TYR A 129 9.47 8.31 10.74
CA TYR A 129 8.32 9.15 10.40
C TYR A 129 7.14 8.96 11.37
N GLN A 130 7.36 8.29 12.51
CA GLN A 130 6.37 8.10 13.58
C GLN A 130 5.01 7.59 13.05
N LEU A 131 5.06 6.57 12.17
CA LEU A 131 3.84 6.05 11.56
C LEU A 131 2.97 5.35 12.61
N PRO A 132 1.64 5.63 12.65
CA PRO A 132 0.71 5.16 13.69
C PRO A 132 0.29 3.70 13.46
N ILE A 133 1.24 2.82 13.17
CA ILE A 133 1.03 1.39 12.93
C ILE A 133 2.10 0.56 13.63
N LYS A 134 1.77 -0.67 13.99
CA LYS A 134 2.70 -1.59 14.68
C LYS A 134 3.63 -2.30 13.70
N ALA A 135 3.10 -2.74 12.56
CA ALA A 135 3.81 -3.53 11.58
C ALA A 135 3.78 -2.90 10.19
N PHE A 136 4.92 -2.36 9.74
CA PHE A 136 5.10 -1.76 8.42
C PHE A 136 5.92 -2.67 7.51
N SER A 137 5.33 -3.12 6.42
CA SER A 137 5.96 -3.96 5.41
C SER A 137 5.46 -3.66 4.00
N THR A 138 5.99 -4.36 3.02
CA THR A 138 5.54 -4.24 1.62
C THR A 138 4.06 -4.56 1.41
N HIS A 139 3.43 -5.32 2.29
CA HIS A 139 2.00 -5.61 2.24
C HIS A 139 1.13 -4.44 2.74
N THR A 140 1.70 -3.53 3.54
CA THR A 140 0.99 -2.35 4.05
C THR A 140 0.39 -1.53 2.91
N PHE A 141 1.14 -1.24 1.85
CA PHE A 141 0.64 -0.41 0.74
C PHE A 141 -0.58 -1.02 0.05
N ARG A 142 -0.57 -2.32 -0.15
CA ARG A 142 -1.66 -3.05 -0.76
C ARG A 142 -2.89 -3.10 0.15
N LYS A 143 -2.69 -3.21 1.48
CA LYS A 143 -3.76 -3.08 2.48
C LYS A 143 -4.31 -1.66 2.54
N THR A 144 -3.42 -0.65 2.52
CA THR A 144 -3.80 0.77 2.48
C THR A 144 -4.62 1.10 1.24
N PHE A 145 -4.21 0.63 0.05
CA PHE A 145 -5.01 0.76 -1.16
C PHE A 145 -6.41 0.16 -0.99
N GLY A 146 -6.50 -1.08 -0.51
CA GLY A 146 -7.78 -1.75 -0.32
C GLY A 146 -8.67 -1.03 0.69
N ARG A 147 -8.08 -0.55 1.79
CA ARG A 147 -8.82 0.23 2.79
C ARG A 147 -9.30 1.56 2.22
N TYR A 148 -8.45 2.28 1.50
CA TYR A 148 -8.80 3.54 0.85
C TYR A 148 -9.97 3.38 -0.13
N ILE A 149 -9.91 2.39 -1.04
CA ILE A 149 -11.00 2.09 -1.99
C ILE A 149 -12.29 1.74 -1.25
N TYR A 150 -12.21 0.89 -0.21
CA TYR A 150 -13.38 0.52 0.58
C TYR A 150 -13.99 1.73 1.29
N ASP A 151 -13.18 2.54 1.97
CA ASP A 151 -13.67 3.67 2.75
C ASP A 151 -14.28 4.78 1.87
N SER A 152 -13.73 4.98 0.66
CA SER A 152 -14.20 5.99 -0.31
C SER A 152 -15.44 5.55 -1.12
N ALA A 153 -15.76 4.25 -1.18
CA ALA A 153 -16.87 3.76 -1.98
C ALA A 153 -18.23 4.10 -1.36
N GLN A 154 -19.21 4.41 -2.20
CA GLN A 154 -20.62 4.55 -1.79
C GLN A 154 -21.22 3.18 -1.50
N ASP A 155 -21.05 2.22 -2.39
CA ASP A 155 -21.43 0.82 -2.18
C ASP A 155 -20.23 0.00 -1.68
N LYS A 156 -20.29 -0.38 -0.40
CA LYS A 156 -19.26 -1.17 0.25
C LYS A 156 -19.20 -2.62 -0.27
N THR A 157 -20.33 -3.16 -0.71
CA THR A 157 -20.40 -4.53 -1.25
C THR A 157 -19.73 -4.60 -2.60
N GLU A 158 -20.03 -3.64 -3.48
CA GLU A 158 -19.38 -3.53 -4.79
C GLU A 158 -17.87 -3.33 -4.64
N ALA A 159 -17.45 -2.46 -3.73
CA ALA A 159 -16.04 -2.24 -3.42
C ALA A 159 -15.32 -3.54 -2.99
N LEU A 160 -15.94 -4.37 -2.15
CA LEU A 160 -15.37 -5.66 -1.74
C LEU A 160 -15.23 -6.64 -2.91
N VAL A 161 -16.24 -6.70 -3.79
CA VAL A 161 -16.18 -7.53 -5.01
C VAL A 161 -15.05 -7.07 -5.92
N LEU A 162 -14.92 -5.75 -6.14
CA LEU A 162 -13.84 -5.17 -6.93
C LEU A 162 -12.46 -5.48 -6.33
N LEU A 163 -12.30 -5.26 -5.03
CA LEU A 163 -11.05 -5.53 -4.30
C LEU A 163 -10.69 -7.02 -4.31
N ASN A 164 -11.69 -7.91 -4.18
CA ASN A 164 -11.46 -9.35 -4.29
C ASN A 164 -10.84 -9.72 -5.65
N ARG A 165 -11.36 -9.15 -6.74
CA ARG A 165 -10.82 -9.33 -8.09
C ARG A 165 -9.42 -8.74 -8.24
N ILE A 166 -9.20 -7.50 -7.77
CA ILE A 166 -7.89 -6.81 -7.82
C ILE A 166 -6.82 -7.61 -7.06
N PHE A 167 -7.17 -8.14 -5.88
CA PHE A 167 -6.25 -8.90 -5.06
C PHE A 167 -6.12 -10.36 -5.48
N ASN A 168 -7.04 -10.85 -6.32
CA ASN A 168 -7.17 -12.25 -6.68
C ASN A 168 -7.21 -13.14 -5.42
N HIS A 169 -8.12 -12.80 -4.51
CA HIS A 169 -8.41 -13.57 -3.31
C HIS A 169 -9.47 -14.65 -3.61
N THR A 170 -9.45 -15.73 -2.85
CA THR A 170 -10.36 -16.88 -3.02
C THR A 170 -11.78 -16.58 -2.54
N SER A 171 -11.94 -15.61 -1.61
CA SER A 171 -13.25 -15.22 -1.09
C SER A 171 -13.27 -13.74 -0.66
N ILE A 172 -14.49 -13.19 -0.54
CA ILE A 172 -14.71 -11.83 -0.02
C ILE A 172 -14.26 -11.73 1.45
N GLU A 173 -14.50 -12.76 2.25
CA GLU A 173 -14.06 -12.83 3.66
C GLU A 173 -12.53 -12.66 3.76
N THR A 174 -11.79 -13.31 2.84
CA THR A 174 -10.34 -13.13 2.77
C THR A 174 -9.96 -11.67 2.51
N THR A 175 -10.72 -10.99 1.65
CA THR A 175 -10.51 -9.57 1.35
C THR A 175 -10.82 -8.70 2.56
N MET A 176 -11.96 -8.92 3.22
CA MET A 176 -12.36 -8.18 4.43
C MET A 176 -11.31 -8.28 5.53
N VAL A 177 -10.87 -9.50 5.84
CA VAL A 177 -9.80 -9.72 6.83
C VAL A 177 -8.49 -9.07 6.39
N TYR A 178 -8.16 -9.15 5.10
CA TYR A 178 -6.92 -8.60 4.56
C TYR A 178 -6.84 -7.08 4.73
N ILE A 179 -7.94 -6.34 4.51
CA ILE A 179 -8.00 -4.88 4.67
C ILE A 179 -8.38 -4.43 6.11
N GLY A 180 -8.52 -5.36 7.04
CA GLY A 180 -8.68 -5.07 8.47
C GLY A 180 -10.13 -4.84 8.93
N LEU A 181 -11.15 -5.10 8.10
CA LEU A 181 -12.54 -4.80 8.44
C LEU A 181 -13.05 -5.60 9.65
N ARG A 182 -12.72 -6.90 9.75
CA ARG A 182 -13.23 -7.73 10.86
C ARG A 182 -12.80 -7.22 12.23
N GLN A 183 -11.58 -6.74 12.37
CA GLN A 183 -11.10 -6.21 13.64
C GLN A 183 -11.80 -4.89 13.97
N ASP A 184 -11.92 -4.00 12.99
CA ASP A 184 -12.62 -2.73 13.18
C ASP A 184 -14.08 -2.91 13.57
N ASP A 185 -14.78 -3.90 12.98
CA ASP A 185 -16.18 -4.19 13.29
C ASP A 185 -16.32 -4.76 14.71
N MET A 186 -15.42 -5.65 15.12
CA MET A 186 -15.37 -6.15 16.49
C MET A 186 -15.08 -5.01 17.48
N ASP A 187 -14.12 -4.16 17.19
CA ASP A 187 -13.77 -3.02 18.04
C ASP A 187 -14.95 -2.03 18.18
N LYS A 188 -15.66 -1.75 17.08
CA LYS A 188 -16.88 -0.93 17.12
C LYS A 188 -17.96 -1.56 17.97
N ALA A 189 -18.20 -2.87 17.81
CA ALA A 189 -19.19 -3.59 18.61
C ALA A 189 -18.87 -3.52 20.11
N TYR A 190 -17.61 -3.77 20.50
CA TYR A 190 -17.20 -3.63 21.91
C TYR A 190 -17.36 -2.20 22.43
N ARG A 191 -16.98 -1.19 21.67
CA ARG A 191 -17.08 0.24 22.05
C ARG A 191 -18.52 0.76 22.05
N SER A 192 -19.48 0.06 21.44
CA SER A 192 -20.88 0.45 21.47
C SER A 192 -21.56 0.16 22.81
N ILE A 193 -20.98 -0.71 23.65
CA ILE A 193 -21.49 -1.05 24.98
C ILE A 193 -21.20 0.13 25.92
N LYS A 194 -22.26 0.73 26.42
CA LYS A 194 -22.17 1.86 27.36
C LYS A 194 -22.91 1.48 28.66
N PHE A 195 -22.30 1.81 29.77
CA PHE A 195 -22.97 1.73 31.09
C PHE A 195 -23.41 3.12 31.52
N LYS A 196 -24.53 3.23 32.22
CA LYS A 196 -24.91 4.48 32.87
C LYS A 196 -23.89 4.83 33.94
N SER A 197 -23.52 6.12 34.03
CA SER A 197 -22.69 6.59 35.15
C SER A 197 -23.43 6.51 36.46
N TYR A 198 -22.76 6.22 37.56
CA TYR A 198 -23.38 6.16 38.89
C TYR A 198 -23.97 7.50 39.31
N ASP A 199 -23.43 8.63 38.82
CA ASP A 199 -23.85 9.99 39.12
C ASP A 199 -25.27 10.31 38.55
N GLU A 200 -25.68 9.64 37.46
CA GLU A 200 -27.06 9.77 36.91
C GLU A 200 -28.07 8.91 37.66
N ALA A 201 -27.61 7.93 38.43
CA ALA A 201 -28.51 7.01 39.20
C ALA A 201 -28.88 7.59 40.58
N ILE A 202 -28.23 8.67 41.04
CA ILE A 202 -28.46 9.28 42.36
C ILE A 202 -29.40 10.50 42.27
N SER A 203 -29.82 10.89 41.08
CA SER A 203 -30.70 12.05 40.84
C SER A 203 -32.17 11.59 40.67
N VAL A 204 -32.71 10.75 41.57
CA VAL A 204 -34.13 10.42 41.67
C VAL A 204 -34.61 10.68 43.08
#